data_b50a0e8b216416866323bd06d6c4bdea
#
_entry.id   b50a0e8b216416866323bd06d6c4bdea
#
_cell.length_a   1.000
_cell.length_b   1.000
_cell.length_c   1.000
_cell.angle_alpha   90.00
_cell.angle_beta   90.00
_cell.angle_gamma   90.00
#
_symmetry.space_group_name_H-M   'P 1'
#
loop_
_entity.id
_entity.type
_entity.pdbx_description
1 polymer ?
#
loop_
_entity_poly.entity_id
_entity_poly.type
_entity_poly.pdbx_seq_one_letter_code
_entity_poly.pdbx_strand_id
1 'polypeptide(L)'
;MINCNVPPVVAGASNVSTDRGNYSVVEFRRDFPQFFDSEGNPLAPASMMELFVAMANETISPSKWGSNAEYCAGLFVAHRLTMYLRTYAESSPNPRQAASSGSLVGVARSATIGDATVAYDTSAVTEATSAWGDLNSTQYGQSLASMARLVGMAGSCVI
;
A
#
# COMPACT_ATOMS: atom_id res chain seq x y z
N MET A 1 -24.29 24.70 31.18
CA MET A 1 -23.12 24.16 30.52
C MET A 1 -22.85 22.77 31.09
N ILE A 2 -23.18 21.72 30.33
CA ILE A 2 -22.95 20.34 30.75
C ILE A 2 -21.51 20.00 30.38
N ASN A 3 -20.66 19.89 31.37
CA ASN A 3 -19.27 19.52 31.21
C ASN A 3 -19.24 17.99 31.02
N CYS A 4 -19.23 17.51 29.76
CA CYS A 4 -19.06 16.09 29.46
C CYS A 4 -17.59 15.73 29.66
N ASN A 5 -17.23 15.48 30.92
CA ASN A 5 -15.96 14.88 31.26
C ASN A 5 -16.02 13.38 30.90
N VAL A 6 -15.61 13.05 29.67
CA VAL A 6 -15.54 11.66 29.20
C VAL A 6 -14.45 10.96 30.02
N PRO A 7 -14.76 9.90 30.74
CA PRO A 7 -13.77 9.21 31.57
C PRO A 7 -12.65 8.63 30.70
N PRO A 8 -11.39 8.61 31.17
CA PRO A 8 -10.21 8.18 30.39
C PRO A 8 -10.30 6.73 29.88
N VAL A 9 -11.16 5.90 30.46
CA VAL A 9 -11.40 4.51 30.04
C VAL A 9 -12.05 4.42 28.67
N VAL A 10 -12.85 5.42 28.26
CA VAL A 10 -13.51 5.42 26.94
C VAL A 10 -12.54 5.84 25.84
N ALA A 11 -11.54 6.66 26.16
CA ALA A 11 -10.49 7.04 25.19
C ALA A 11 -9.58 5.85 24.83
N GLY A 12 -9.36 4.91 25.79
CA GLY A 12 -8.59 3.68 25.54
C GLY A 12 -9.34 2.62 24.73
N ALA A 13 -10.67 2.68 24.68
CA ALA A 13 -11.49 1.76 23.90
C ALA A 13 -11.67 2.20 22.42
N SER A 14 -11.27 3.42 22.08
CA SER A 14 -11.27 3.90 20.69
C SER A 14 -10.18 3.19 19.91
N ASN A 15 -10.57 2.40 18.90
CA ASN A 15 -9.64 1.74 17.98
C ASN A 15 -8.98 2.75 17.01
N VAL A 16 -9.28 4.04 17.15
CA VAL A 16 -8.66 5.12 16.41
C VAL A 16 -7.34 5.47 17.09
N SER A 17 -6.25 4.94 16.59
CA SER A 17 -4.91 5.37 16.99
C SER A 17 -4.72 6.83 16.55
N THR A 18 -4.39 7.71 17.50
CA THR A 18 -3.97 9.08 17.23
C THR A 18 -2.49 9.16 16.84
N ASP A 19 -1.80 8.03 16.91
CA ASP A 19 -0.39 7.90 16.60
C ASP A 19 -0.22 7.73 15.08
N ARG A 20 0.07 8.84 14.41
CA ARG A 20 0.33 8.90 12.98
C ARG A 20 1.79 8.63 12.69
N GLY A 21 2.08 7.96 11.56
CA GLY A 21 3.42 7.85 11.03
C GLY A 21 3.99 9.22 10.62
N ASN A 22 5.28 9.27 10.46
CA ASN A 22 6.02 10.45 9.99
C ASN A 22 6.83 10.16 8.71
N TYR A 23 6.48 9.09 7.99
CA TYR A 23 7.12 8.73 6.74
C TYR A 23 6.96 9.83 5.70
N SER A 24 8.01 10.14 4.95
CA SER A 24 8.08 11.25 4.01
C SER A 24 8.43 10.78 2.59
N VAL A 25 8.19 11.65 1.60
CA VAL A 25 8.59 11.41 0.20
C VAL A 25 10.11 11.23 0.07
N VAL A 26 10.89 11.91 0.92
CA VAL A 26 12.36 11.79 0.92
C VAL A 26 12.79 10.39 1.33
N GLU A 27 12.19 9.85 2.39
CA GLU A 27 12.43 8.48 2.84
C GLU A 27 11.97 7.47 1.80
N PHE A 28 10.79 7.68 1.19
CA PHE A 28 10.30 6.84 0.11
C PHE A 28 11.26 6.81 -1.08
N ARG A 29 11.84 7.95 -1.46
CA ARG A 29 12.84 8.01 -2.54
C ARG A 29 14.11 7.22 -2.19
N ARG A 30 14.55 7.27 -0.94
CA ARG A 30 15.71 6.48 -0.47
C ARG A 30 15.43 4.98 -0.55
N ASP A 31 14.23 4.56 -0.12
CA ASP A 31 13.89 3.15 0.06
C ASP A 31 13.36 2.49 -1.24
N PHE A 32 12.73 3.28 -2.11
CA PHE A 32 12.10 2.84 -3.36
C PHE A 32 12.51 3.73 -4.55
N PRO A 33 13.79 3.80 -4.91
CA PRO A 33 14.30 4.68 -5.96
C PRO A 33 13.71 4.37 -7.35
N GLN A 34 13.17 3.17 -7.58
CA GLN A 34 12.56 2.75 -8.84
C GLN A 34 11.30 3.54 -9.23
N PHE A 35 10.72 4.33 -8.32
CA PHE A 35 9.59 5.22 -8.59
C PHE A 35 10.01 6.64 -8.95
N PHE A 36 11.29 6.85 -9.19
CA PHE A 36 11.86 8.13 -9.55
C PHE A 36 12.71 7.99 -10.82
N ASP A 37 12.81 9.06 -11.59
CA ASP A 37 13.69 9.13 -12.76
C ASP A 37 15.16 9.33 -12.35
N SER A 38 16.06 9.38 -13.36
CA SER A 38 17.49 9.62 -13.13
C SER A 38 17.81 10.99 -12.53
N GLU A 39 16.91 11.96 -12.67
CA GLU A 39 17.01 13.31 -12.10
C GLU A 39 16.41 13.36 -10.69
N GLY A 40 15.71 12.31 -10.30
CA GLY A 40 15.06 12.16 -9.00
C GLY A 40 13.69 12.79 -8.92
N ASN A 41 13.04 13.04 -10.06
CA ASN A 41 11.63 13.42 -10.09
C ASN A 41 10.75 12.17 -9.96
N PRO A 42 9.61 12.26 -9.28
CA PRO A 42 8.70 11.13 -9.17
C PRO A 42 8.06 10.79 -10.51
N LEU A 43 7.88 9.51 -10.81
CA LEU A 43 7.18 9.02 -12.01
C LEU A 43 5.67 9.31 -11.99
N ALA A 44 5.11 9.65 -10.84
CA ALA A 44 3.74 10.08 -10.67
C ALA A 44 3.69 11.57 -10.29
N PRO A 45 2.57 12.27 -10.51
CA PRO A 45 2.42 13.65 -10.06
C PRO A 45 2.73 13.79 -8.56
N ALA A 46 3.46 14.84 -8.20
CA ALA A 46 3.91 15.08 -6.81
C ALA A 46 2.72 15.09 -5.82
N SER A 47 1.58 15.66 -6.21
CA SER A 47 0.36 15.67 -5.40
C SER A 47 -0.17 14.27 -5.07
N MET A 48 -0.06 13.33 -6.00
CA MET A 48 -0.47 11.94 -5.78
C MET A 48 0.52 11.21 -4.87
N MET A 49 1.81 11.48 -5.02
CA MET A 49 2.84 10.96 -4.15
C MET A 49 2.61 11.39 -2.69
N GLU A 50 2.40 12.69 -2.47
CA GLU A 50 2.11 13.26 -1.15
C GLU A 50 0.83 12.67 -0.55
N LEU A 51 -0.22 12.51 -1.36
CA LEU A 51 -1.48 11.89 -0.91
C LEU A 51 -1.25 10.46 -0.43
N PHE A 52 -0.52 9.64 -1.18
CA PHE A 52 -0.28 8.24 -0.79
C PHE A 52 0.62 8.14 0.44
N VAL A 53 1.57 9.04 0.61
CA VAL A 53 2.38 9.14 1.83
C VAL A 53 1.51 9.54 3.03
N ALA A 54 0.62 10.50 2.87
CA ALA A 54 -0.33 10.89 3.92
C ALA A 54 -1.24 9.72 4.32
N MET A 55 -1.78 8.99 3.33
CA MET A 55 -2.59 7.79 3.58
C MET A 55 -1.80 6.68 4.30
N ALA A 56 -0.52 6.49 3.95
CA ALA A 56 0.35 5.53 4.64
C ALA A 56 0.52 5.90 6.10
N ASN A 57 0.79 7.16 6.41
CA ASN A 57 0.96 7.66 7.77
C ASN A 57 -0.32 7.55 8.63
N GLU A 58 -1.49 7.58 8.02
CA GLU A 58 -2.75 7.36 8.72
C GLU A 58 -3.05 5.88 8.94
N THR A 59 -2.63 5.03 8.00
CA THR A 59 -2.94 3.59 8.02
C THR A 59 -1.93 2.81 8.87
N ILE A 60 -0.66 3.16 8.78
CA ILE A 60 0.45 2.47 9.44
C ILE A 60 0.84 3.24 10.71
N SER A 61 0.32 2.79 11.84
CA SER A 61 0.60 3.40 13.14
C SER A 61 1.92 2.86 13.72
N PRO A 62 2.91 3.72 14.05
CA PRO A 62 4.17 3.28 14.66
C PRO A 62 4.00 2.47 15.94
N SER A 63 3.00 2.79 16.76
CA SER A 63 2.73 2.06 18.00
C SER A 63 2.32 0.60 17.78
N LYS A 64 1.66 0.31 16.64
CA LYS A 64 1.22 -1.06 16.29
C LYS A 64 2.28 -1.83 15.50
N TRP A 65 2.99 -1.15 14.61
CA TRP A 65 3.94 -1.76 13.67
C TRP A 65 5.38 -1.76 14.17
N GLY A 66 5.67 -0.99 15.24
CA GLY A 66 6.99 -0.90 15.86
C GLY A 66 8.07 -0.48 14.85
N SER A 67 9.22 -1.15 14.90
CA SER A 67 10.35 -0.87 14.01
C SER A 67 10.08 -1.12 12.51
N ASN A 68 9.01 -1.85 12.17
CA ASN A 68 8.66 -2.14 10.79
C ASN A 68 7.74 -1.07 10.16
N ALA A 69 7.31 -0.06 10.94
CA ALA A 69 6.33 0.94 10.50
C ALA A 69 6.80 1.69 9.25
N GLU A 70 8.03 2.18 9.20
CA GLU A 70 8.58 2.91 8.05
C GLU A 70 8.61 2.04 6.79
N TYR A 71 9.13 0.83 6.90
CA TYR A 71 9.17 -0.11 5.77
C TYR A 71 7.77 -0.45 5.26
N CYS A 72 6.81 -0.69 6.16
CA CYS A 72 5.43 -1.00 5.80
C CYS A 72 4.72 0.21 5.19
N ALA A 73 5.01 1.44 5.66
CA ALA A 73 4.53 2.66 5.03
C ALA A 73 5.06 2.79 3.60
N GLY A 74 6.34 2.51 3.38
CA GLY A 74 6.94 2.47 2.04
C GLY A 74 6.30 1.42 1.12
N LEU A 75 6.03 0.21 1.62
CA LEU A 75 5.32 -0.82 0.87
C LEU A 75 3.90 -0.40 0.49
N PHE A 76 3.19 0.28 1.40
CA PHE A 76 1.84 0.80 1.13
C PHE A 76 1.88 1.84 0.00
N VAL A 77 2.79 2.81 0.08
CA VAL A 77 2.98 3.83 -0.96
C VAL A 77 3.34 3.19 -2.30
N ALA A 78 4.30 2.25 -2.32
CA ALA A 78 4.74 1.53 -3.51
C ALA A 78 3.58 0.75 -4.17
N HIS A 79 2.73 0.10 -3.37
CA HIS A 79 1.53 -0.57 -3.85
C HIS A 79 0.57 0.42 -4.52
N ARG A 80 0.21 1.52 -3.84
CA ARG A 80 -0.71 2.53 -4.36
C ARG A 80 -0.18 3.20 -5.62
N LEU A 81 1.12 3.52 -5.66
CA LEU A 81 1.76 4.07 -6.86
C LEU A 81 1.76 3.09 -8.02
N THR A 82 2.05 1.81 -7.78
CA THR A 82 2.00 0.78 -8.83
C THR A 82 0.60 0.68 -9.42
N MET A 83 -0.44 0.69 -8.60
CA MET A 83 -1.83 0.68 -9.05
C MET A 83 -2.16 1.95 -9.84
N TYR A 84 -1.75 3.12 -9.34
CA TYR A 84 -1.96 4.39 -10.02
C TYR A 84 -1.26 4.44 -11.39
N LEU A 85 0.02 4.04 -11.46
CA LEU A 85 0.80 4.06 -12.70
C LEU A 85 0.26 3.09 -13.76
N ARG A 86 -0.41 1.99 -13.36
CA ARG A 86 -1.11 1.11 -14.32
C ARG A 86 -2.29 1.80 -15.00
N THR A 87 -2.93 2.73 -14.31
CA THR A 87 -4.10 3.46 -14.81
C THR A 87 -3.76 4.85 -15.32
N TYR A 88 -2.55 5.33 -15.02
CA TYR A 88 -2.09 6.65 -15.40
C TYR A 88 -1.67 6.68 -16.86
N ALA A 89 -2.40 7.46 -17.66
CA ALA A 89 -2.04 7.77 -19.04
C ALA A 89 -1.67 9.26 -19.11
N GLU A 90 -0.38 9.56 -19.09
CA GLU A 90 0.11 10.91 -19.34
C GLU A 90 -0.21 11.27 -20.79
N SER A 91 -0.95 12.32 -21.03
CA SER A 91 -1.25 12.84 -22.36
C SER A 91 -2.10 11.92 -23.27
N SER A 92 -3.12 11.25 -22.72
CA SER A 92 -4.09 10.57 -23.59
C SER A 92 -5.04 11.59 -24.24
N PRO A 93 -4.93 11.86 -25.55
CA PRO A 93 -5.80 12.79 -26.25
C PRO A 93 -7.23 12.24 -26.42
N ASN A 94 -7.44 10.97 -26.08
CA ASN A 94 -8.71 10.28 -26.27
C ASN A 94 -9.31 9.83 -24.93
N PRO A 95 -10.50 10.35 -24.54
CA PRO A 95 -11.18 9.95 -23.30
C PRO A 95 -11.45 8.44 -23.19
N ARG A 96 -11.63 7.74 -24.31
CA ARG A 96 -11.82 6.28 -24.31
C ARG A 96 -10.56 5.53 -23.91
N GLN A 97 -9.39 6.01 -24.30
CA GLN A 97 -8.12 5.42 -23.93
C GLN A 97 -7.82 5.65 -22.43
N ALA A 98 -8.13 6.85 -21.93
CA ALA A 98 -8.04 7.13 -20.51
C ALA A 98 -8.99 6.25 -19.69
N ALA A 99 -10.21 6.02 -20.17
CA ALA A 99 -11.16 5.13 -19.52
C ALA A 99 -10.72 3.65 -19.56
N SER A 100 -10.12 3.20 -20.67
CA SER A 100 -9.64 1.81 -20.80
C SER A 100 -8.43 1.51 -19.91
N SER A 101 -7.59 2.51 -19.60
CA SER A 101 -6.46 2.34 -18.69
C SER A 101 -6.90 2.04 -17.25
N GLY A 102 -8.11 2.46 -16.87
CA GLY A 102 -8.73 2.15 -15.57
C GLY A 102 -9.41 0.78 -15.50
N SER A 103 -9.40 -0.02 -16.58
CA SER A 103 -10.03 -1.34 -16.55
C SER A 103 -9.29 -2.28 -15.60
N LEU A 104 -10.06 -3.16 -14.90
CA LEU A 104 -9.49 -4.15 -14.01
C LEU A 104 -8.64 -5.15 -14.80
N VAL A 105 -7.34 -5.10 -14.58
CA VAL A 105 -6.42 -6.13 -15.05
C VAL A 105 -6.20 -7.11 -13.91
N GLY A 106 -6.71 -8.34 -14.04
CA GLY A 106 -6.50 -9.39 -13.06
C GLY A 106 -5.01 -9.74 -12.89
N VAL A 107 -4.69 -10.50 -11.85
CA VAL A 107 -3.34 -11.04 -11.64
C VAL A 107 -2.98 -11.93 -12.83
N ALA A 108 -1.93 -11.58 -13.56
CA ALA A 108 -1.46 -12.39 -14.67
C ALA A 108 -0.95 -13.75 -14.13
N ARG A 109 -1.66 -14.82 -14.44
CA ARG A 109 -1.27 -16.19 -14.06
C ARG A 109 -0.31 -16.85 -15.05
N SER A 110 -0.24 -16.33 -16.26
CA SER A 110 0.64 -16.85 -17.30
C SER A 110 1.09 -15.74 -18.23
N ALA A 111 2.32 -15.84 -18.69
CA ALA A 111 2.86 -15.01 -19.75
C ALA A 111 3.42 -15.91 -20.84
N THR A 112 3.00 -15.68 -22.09
CA THR A 112 3.51 -16.40 -23.26
C THR A 112 4.42 -15.46 -24.05
N ILE A 113 5.67 -15.85 -24.23
CA ILE A 113 6.65 -15.13 -25.06
C ILE A 113 7.13 -16.09 -26.12
N GLY A 114 6.64 -15.93 -27.35
CA GLY A 114 6.92 -16.85 -28.45
C GLY A 114 6.33 -18.24 -28.19
N ASP A 115 7.16 -19.27 -28.20
CA ASP A 115 6.77 -20.68 -28.00
C ASP A 115 6.91 -21.12 -26.53
N ALA A 116 7.33 -20.23 -25.62
CA ALA A 116 7.48 -20.52 -24.20
C ALA A 116 6.34 -19.91 -23.38
N THR A 117 5.61 -20.77 -22.66
CA THR A 117 4.58 -20.36 -21.70
C THR A 117 5.13 -20.55 -20.29
N VAL A 118 5.24 -19.47 -19.54
CA VAL A 118 5.59 -19.50 -18.10
C VAL A 118 4.32 -19.30 -17.30
N ALA A 119 3.94 -20.32 -16.53
CA ALA A 119 2.84 -20.23 -15.58
C ALA A 119 3.40 -20.00 -14.16
N TYR A 120 2.92 -18.98 -13.49
CA TYR A 120 3.27 -18.73 -12.09
C TYR A 120 2.19 -19.29 -11.18
N ASP A 121 2.56 -20.24 -10.32
CA ASP A 121 1.66 -20.71 -9.27
C ASP A 121 1.64 -19.72 -8.11
N THR A 122 0.66 -18.84 -8.12
CA THR A 122 0.42 -17.87 -7.04
C THR A 122 -0.70 -18.31 -6.09
N SER A 123 -1.22 -19.54 -6.25
CA SER A 123 -2.42 -20.01 -5.54
C SER A 123 -2.25 -19.99 -4.02
N ALA A 124 -1.13 -20.49 -3.51
CA ALA A 124 -0.87 -20.54 -2.06
C ALA A 124 -0.79 -19.16 -1.42
N VAL A 125 -0.17 -18.18 -2.11
CA VAL A 125 -0.09 -16.79 -1.62
C VAL A 125 -1.45 -16.11 -1.73
N THR A 126 -2.18 -16.34 -2.82
CA THR A 126 -3.48 -15.73 -3.06
C THR A 126 -4.55 -16.26 -2.09
N GLU A 127 -4.55 -17.56 -1.77
CA GLU A 127 -5.45 -18.13 -0.76
C GLU A 127 -5.16 -17.56 0.63
N ALA A 128 -3.91 -17.50 1.03
CA ALA A 128 -3.51 -16.98 2.34
C ALA A 128 -3.85 -15.49 2.53
N THR A 129 -3.95 -14.73 1.44
CA THR A 129 -4.19 -13.29 1.44
C THR A 129 -5.50 -12.89 0.75
N SER A 130 -6.39 -13.84 0.42
CA SER A 130 -7.65 -13.58 -0.30
C SER A 130 -8.54 -12.53 0.38
N ALA A 131 -8.51 -12.46 1.71
CA ALA A 131 -9.25 -11.47 2.49
C ALA A 131 -8.68 -10.04 2.42
N TRP A 132 -7.50 -9.85 1.83
CA TRP A 132 -6.80 -8.55 1.79
C TRP A 132 -7.10 -7.74 0.52
N GLY A 133 -8.04 -8.19 -0.31
CA GLY A 133 -8.58 -7.44 -1.45
C GLY A 133 -7.52 -7.01 -2.46
N ASP A 134 -7.43 -5.71 -2.71
CA ASP A 134 -6.55 -5.11 -3.72
C ASP A 134 -5.05 -5.27 -3.43
N LEU A 135 -4.65 -5.48 -2.17
CA LEU A 135 -3.25 -5.74 -1.82
C LEU A 135 -2.67 -6.95 -2.56
N ASN A 136 -3.51 -7.91 -2.95
CA ASN A 136 -3.07 -9.07 -3.74
C ASN A 136 -2.66 -8.74 -5.18
N SER A 137 -3.00 -7.57 -5.68
CA SER A 137 -2.74 -7.18 -7.07
C SER A 137 -1.30 -6.77 -7.35
N THR A 138 -0.47 -6.58 -6.32
CA THR A 138 0.94 -6.23 -6.46
C THR A 138 1.81 -7.00 -5.46
N GLN A 139 3.08 -7.19 -5.82
CA GLN A 139 4.05 -7.81 -4.91
C GLN A 139 4.27 -6.97 -3.63
N TYR A 140 4.24 -5.65 -3.74
CA TYR A 140 4.34 -4.74 -2.58
C TYR A 140 3.17 -4.93 -1.61
N GLY A 141 1.95 -5.04 -2.15
CA GLY A 141 0.75 -5.28 -1.34
C GLY A 141 0.77 -6.66 -0.68
N GLN A 142 1.21 -7.71 -1.36
CA GLN A 142 1.37 -9.06 -0.78
C GLN A 142 2.41 -9.06 0.35
N SER A 143 3.52 -8.34 0.17
CA SER A 143 4.53 -8.17 1.22
C SER A 143 3.96 -7.45 2.43
N LEU A 144 3.19 -6.37 2.21
CA LEU A 144 2.51 -5.64 3.27
C LEU A 144 1.50 -6.52 4.01
N ALA A 145 0.68 -7.29 3.29
CA ALA A 145 -0.28 -8.23 3.89
C ALA A 145 0.41 -9.31 4.74
N SER A 146 1.55 -9.81 4.28
CA SER A 146 2.36 -10.77 5.03
C SER A 146 2.90 -10.16 6.33
N MET A 147 3.41 -8.94 6.27
CA MET A 147 3.87 -8.21 7.47
C MET A 147 2.72 -7.91 8.43
N ALA A 148 1.54 -7.51 7.92
CA ALA A 148 0.36 -7.27 8.74
C ALA A 148 -0.09 -8.52 9.51
N ARG A 149 0.01 -9.70 8.90
CA ARG A 149 -0.26 -10.97 9.58
C ARG A 149 0.71 -11.22 10.74
N LEU A 150 2.00 -10.96 10.54
CA LEU A 150 3.00 -11.11 11.61
C LEU A 150 2.71 -10.17 12.78
N VAL A 151 2.39 -8.91 12.50
CA VAL A 151 2.02 -7.92 13.52
C VAL A 151 0.72 -8.32 14.24
N GLY A 152 -0.29 -8.78 13.50
CA GLY A 152 -1.56 -9.26 14.07
C GLY A 152 -1.39 -10.51 14.94
N MET A 153 -0.52 -11.44 14.54
CA MET A 153 -0.22 -12.65 15.31
C MET A 153 0.53 -12.35 16.60
N ALA A 154 1.41 -11.35 16.60
CA ALA A 154 2.13 -10.94 17.82
C ALA A 154 1.17 -10.44 18.93
N GLY A 155 0.04 -9.83 18.56
CA GLY A 155 -1.00 -9.41 19.49
C GLY A 155 -1.83 -10.55 20.08
N SER A 156 -1.85 -11.73 19.46
CA SER A 156 -2.60 -12.91 19.96
C SER A 156 -1.79 -13.86 20.84
N CYS A 157 -0.49 -13.62 20.97
CA CYS A 157 0.40 -14.46 21.80
C CYS A 157 0.61 -13.93 23.22
N VAL A 158 -0.15 -12.91 23.65
CA VAL A 158 -0.12 -12.41 25.02
C VAL A 158 -1.33 -13.01 25.75
N ILE A 159 -1.15 -14.21 26.28
CA ILE A 159 -1.99 -14.79 27.34
C ILE A 159 -1.08 -15.05 28.55
#